data_e361f655c9029deaffd6adac41913866
#
_entry.id   e361f655c9029deaffd6adac41913866
#
_cell.length_a   1.000
_cell.length_b   1.000
_cell.length_c   1.000
_cell.angle_alpha   90.00
_cell.angle_beta   90.00
_cell.angle_gamma   90.00
#
_symmetry.space_group_name_H-M   'P 1'
#
loop_
_entity.id
_entity.type
_entity.pdbx_description
1 polymer ?
#
loop_
_entity_poly.entity_id
_entity_poly.type
_entity_poly.pdbx_seq_one_letter_code
_entity_poly.pdbx_strand_id
1 'polypeptide(L)'
;MQRSSERVLTTHVGSLARPHDLLEVMREKEHGRPYDPARFTEMVTEAVRDVVRRQAEAGLDVVTDGEQGKVSFLTYVKERLAGFDQVEEEAFLPPSWQKEIDDFPEYYHSYMSRYSSTVAPMKKMVCTGPVAYVGRDAVQADIANLRAALDAIPGPVEAFLPSTSPSGFGRNDYYSSEQDYLAAVAEAMREEYLAIVESGFLLQVDDPWLIEILTDDGHSDPADRRRRAQEHVEALNHALRGIPEDRIRLHTCYGLNHGPRLNDIPLADVVPVMLRINAGAYSFEVANPRHQHEWRIWADVPLAEGKILLPGLLGHATNYVEHPELIADGICQYASLVGRENVIASADCGFSSRASFAPEVHPTVVWAKFAALAEGAAIATKRLWEGA
;
A
#
# COMPACT_ATOMS: atom_id res chain seq x y z
N MET A 1 5.23 8.91 14.93
CA MET A 1 5.56 9.19 13.52
C MET A 1 6.31 10.51 13.43
N GLN A 2 7.42 10.54 12.71
CA GLN A 2 8.17 11.78 12.47
C GLN A 2 7.36 12.74 11.59
N ARG A 3 7.70 14.03 11.65
CA ARG A 3 7.05 15.10 10.87
C ARG A 3 8.12 15.94 10.17
N SER A 4 7.75 16.59 9.09
CA SER A 4 8.60 17.52 8.33
C SER A 4 8.81 18.84 9.08
N SER A 5 9.35 18.80 10.31
CA SER A 5 9.50 19.98 11.17
C SER A 5 10.67 20.89 10.76
N GLU A 6 11.76 20.32 10.27
CA GLU A 6 13.00 21.05 9.89
C GLU A 6 13.26 20.98 8.40
N ARG A 7 12.75 19.96 7.74
CA ARG A 7 12.84 19.70 6.30
C ARG A 7 11.72 18.80 5.86
N VAL A 8 11.48 18.73 4.56
CA VAL A 8 10.56 17.75 3.98
C VAL A 8 11.14 16.35 4.12
N LEU A 9 10.38 15.46 4.73
CA LEU A 9 10.71 14.03 4.82
C LEU A 9 10.23 13.27 3.59
N THR A 10 10.83 12.11 3.35
CA THR A 10 10.56 11.23 2.21
C THR A 10 10.23 9.82 2.65
N THR A 11 9.32 9.17 1.92
CA THR A 11 8.92 7.78 2.14
C THR A 11 8.41 7.16 0.83
N HIS A 12 7.90 5.94 0.91
CA HIS A 12 7.14 5.28 -0.16
C HIS A 12 6.06 4.37 0.44
N VAL A 13 5.37 3.59 -0.42
CA VAL A 13 4.20 2.80 0.01
C VAL A 13 4.56 1.41 0.53
N GLY A 14 5.68 0.83 0.10
CA GLY A 14 6.11 -0.46 0.71
C GLY A 14 6.77 -1.41 -0.28
N SER A 15 6.01 -2.01 -1.17
CA SER A 15 6.49 -3.14 -1.97
C SER A 15 7.56 -2.75 -2.99
N LEU A 16 8.62 -3.56 -3.04
CA LEU A 16 9.75 -3.44 -3.96
C LEU A 16 9.99 -4.78 -4.68
N ALA A 17 10.57 -4.71 -5.87
CA ALA A 17 10.87 -5.91 -6.64
C ALA A 17 11.78 -6.88 -5.86
N ARG A 18 11.39 -8.16 -5.86
CA ARG A 18 12.15 -9.24 -5.23
C ARG A 18 13.30 -9.67 -6.16
N PRO A 19 14.44 -10.13 -5.62
CA PRO A 19 15.49 -10.76 -6.39
C PRO A 19 14.96 -11.95 -7.22
N HIS A 20 15.53 -12.16 -8.40
CA HIS A 20 15.02 -13.17 -9.34
C HIS A 20 15.08 -14.59 -8.78
N ASP A 21 16.14 -14.94 -8.10
CA ASP A 21 16.33 -16.23 -7.42
C ASP A 21 15.32 -16.44 -6.29
N LEU A 22 14.99 -15.39 -5.53
CA LEU A 22 13.93 -15.43 -4.52
C LEU A 22 12.55 -15.64 -5.17
N LEU A 23 12.26 -14.97 -6.30
CA LEU A 23 11.02 -15.18 -7.05
C LEU A 23 10.87 -16.63 -7.52
N GLU A 24 11.96 -17.29 -7.94
CA GLU A 24 11.93 -18.69 -8.33
C GLU A 24 11.53 -19.59 -7.16
N VAL A 25 12.12 -19.40 -5.99
CA VAL A 25 11.76 -20.17 -4.78
C VAL A 25 10.35 -19.87 -4.33
N MET A 26 9.92 -18.60 -4.35
CA MET A 26 8.53 -18.22 -4.08
C MET A 26 7.56 -18.94 -5.01
N ARG A 27 7.87 -19.01 -6.30
CA ARG A 27 7.04 -19.71 -7.28
C ARG A 27 6.92 -21.19 -6.99
N GLU A 28 8.02 -21.87 -6.61
CA GLU A 28 7.96 -23.27 -6.20
C GLU A 28 7.04 -23.46 -4.99
N LYS A 29 7.18 -22.63 -3.94
CA LYS A 29 6.33 -22.62 -2.77
C LYS A 29 4.85 -22.44 -3.14
N GLU A 30 4.54 -21.42 -3.94
CA GLU A 30 3.16 -21.05 -4.30
C GLU A 30 2.44 -22.13 -5.14
N HIS A 31 3.20 -22.91 -5.89
CA HIS A 31 2.68 -24.02 -6.69
C HIS A 31 2.74 -25.38 -5.96
N GLY A 32 3.08 -25.38 -4.66
CA GLY A 32 3.17 -26.62 -3.86
C GLY A 32 4.29 -27.56 -4.30
N ARG A 33 5.31 -27.05 -4.97
CA ARG A 33 6.48 -27.83 -5.40
C ARG A 33 7.55 -27.85 -4.29
N PRO A 34 8.45 -28.83 -4.31
CA PRO A 34 9.52 -28.91 -3.31
C PRO A 34 10.43 -27.68 -3.34
N TYR A 35 10.70 -27.11 -2.18
CA TYR A 35 11.69 -26.03 -1.96
C TYR A 35 12.35 -26.24 -0.59
N ASP A 36 13.45 -25.56 -0.34
CA ASP A 36 14.14 -25.55 0.96
C ASP A 36 13.65 -24.35 1.80
N PRO A 37 12.86 -24.59 2.88
CA PRO A 37 12.34 -23.51 3.73
C PRO A 37 13.43 -22.71 4.45
N ALA A 38 14.54 -23.35 4.84
CA ALA A 38 15.64 -22.66 5.53
C ALA A 38 16.35 -21.71 4.57
N ARG A 39 16.63 -22.17 3.36
CA ARG A 39 17.19 -21.31 2.29
C ARG A 39 16.25 -20.18 1.91
N PHE A 40 14.95 -20.43 1.80
CA PHE A 40 13.96 -19.39 1.55
C PHE A 40 14.03 -18.28 2.61
N THR A 41 14.03 -18.66 3.90
CA THR A 41 14.13 -17.71 5.02
C THR A 41 15.42 -16.87 4.94
N GLU A 42 16.55 -17.50 4.66
CA GLU A 42 17.82 -16.81 4.48
C GLU A 42 17.76 -15.79 3.33
N MET A 43 17.22 -16.19 2.17
CA MET A 43 17.07 -15.32 0.99
C MET A 43 16.16 -14.11 1.28
N VAL A 44 15.07 -14.30 2.01
CA VAL A 44 14.20 -13.19 2.44
C VAL A 44 14.96 -12.23 3.34
N THR A 45 15.71 -12.75 4.32
CA THR A 45 16.52 -11.91 5.23
C THR A 45 17.57 -11.09 4.48
N GLU A 46 18.27 -11.71 3.52
CA GLU A 46 19.24 -11.02 2.66
C GLU A 46 18.57 -9.94 1.80
N ALA A 47 17.42 -10.25 1.19
CA ALA A 47 16.66 -9.32 0.36
C ALA A 47 16.15 -8.11 1.17
N VAL A 48 15.62 -8.32 2.39
CA VAL A 48 15.19 -7.23 3.29
C VAL A 48 16.38 -6.33 3.64
N ARG A 49 17.52 -6.93 3.98
CA ARG A 49 18.75 -6.15 4.30
C ARG A 49 19.18 -5.28 3.12
N ASP A 50 19.17 -5.82 1.89
CA ASP A 50 19.56 -5.07 0.70
C ASP A 50 18.60 -3.91 0.41
N VAL A 51 17.29 -4.16 0.42
CA VAL A 51 16.32 -3.09 0.09
C VAL A 51 16.26 -2.01 1.16
N VAL A 52 16.41 -2.32 2.46
CA VAL A 52 16.46 -1.31 3.53
C VAL A 52 17.71 -0.44 3.38
N ARG A 53 18.88 -1.04 3.16
CA ARG A 53 20.11 -0.30 2.89
C ARG A 53 19.96 0.63 1.68
N ARG A 54 19.43 0.13 0.56
CA ARG A 54 19.25 0.92 -0.67
C ARG A 54 18.24 2.03 -0.53
N GLN A 55 17.18 1.85 0.24
CA GLN A 55 16.21 2.92 0.57
C GLN A 55 16.91 4.07 1.30
N ALA A 56 17.71 3.76 2.34
CA ALA A 56 18.48 4.76 3.07
C ALA A 56 19.53 5.46 2.18
N GLU A 57 20.25 4.70 1.35
CA GLU A 57 21.23 5.25 0.38
C GLU A 57 20.57 6.16 -0.68
N ALA A 58 19.33 5.88 -1.06
CA ALA A 58 18.55 6.72 -1.96
C ALA A 58 18.00 7.99 -1.31
N GLY A 59 18.17 8.15 0.02
CA GLY A 59 17.75 9.33 0.77
C GLY A 59 16.32 9.28 1.29
N LEU A 60 15.74 8.09 1.47
CA LEU A 60 14.45 7.93 2.13
C LEU A 60 14.58 7.99 3.65
N ASP A 61 13.67 8.73 4.30
CA ASP A 61 13.64 8.96 5.74
C ASP A 61 12.84 7.92 6.50
N VAL A 62 11.78 7.41 5.86
CA VAL A 62 10.92 6.38 6.44
C VAL A 62 10.92 5.17 5.49
N VAL A 63 11.46 4.06 5.97
CA VAL A 63 11.76 2.87 5.16
C VAL A 63 10.91 1.67 5.57
N THR A 64 10.97 0.59 4.79
CA THR A 64 10.25 -0.66 5.07
C THR A 64 11.04 -1.87 4.57
N ASP A 65 10.57 -3.09 4.92
CA ASP A 65 11.12 -4.38 4.48
C ASP A 65 10.95 -4.65 2.97
N GLY A 66 10.28 -3.74 2.23
CA GLY A 66 10.00 -3.91 0.80
C GLY A 66 9.06 -5.07 0.48
N GLU A 67 8.40 -5.62 1.48
CA GLU A 67 7.53 -6.81 1.36
C GLU A 67 8.25 -8.03 0.74
N GLN A 68 9.55 -8.16 0.99
CA GLN A 68 10.36 -9.18 0.32
C GLN A 68 9.93 -10.61 0.61
N GLY A 69 9.31 -10.87 1.78
CA GLY A 69 8.77 -12.16 2.18
C GLY A 69 7.34 -12.45 1.68
N LYS A 70 6.62 -11.44 1.15
CA LYS A 70 5.22 -11.55 0.77
C LYS A 70 5.07 -11.75 -0.74
N VAL A 71 4.14 -12.62 -1.15
CA VAL A 71 3.83 -12.84 -2.59
C VAL A 71 2.96 -11.73 -3.18
N SER A 72 2.16 -11.08 -2.37
CA SER A 72 1.45 -9.83 -2.67
C SER A 72 0.94 -9.20 -1.38
N PHE A 73 0.57 -7.92 -1.44
CA PHE A 73 -0.03 -7.18 -0.32
C PHE A 73 -1.34 -7.79 0.19
N LEU A 74 -2.04 -8.57 -0.62
CA LEU A 74 -3.33 -9.19 -0.31
C LEU A 74 -3.22 -10.69 -0.05
N THR A 75 -2.65 -11.45 -0.99
CA THR A 75 -2.73 -12.92 -0.94
C THR A 75 -1.86 -13.54 0.14
N TYR A 76 -0.95 -12.78 0.77
CA TYR A 76 -0.16 -13.25 1.91
C TYR A 76 -1.04 -13.63 3.12
N VAL A 77 -2.24 -13.06 3.22
CA VAL A 77 -3.18 -13.33 4.34
C VAL A 77 -3.63 -14.79 4.41
N LYS A 78 -3.55 -15.55 3.31
CA LYS A 78 -3.81 -17.00 3.32
C LYS A 78 -2.90 -17.77 4.28
N GLU A 79 -1.72 -17.22 4.60
CA GLU A 79 -0.77 -17.77 5.57
C GLU A 79 -0.95 -17.16 6.96
N ARG A 80 -1.80 -16.13 7.09
CA ARG A 80 -2.05 -15.38 8.32
C ARG A 80 -3.40 -15.67 8.95
N LEU A 81 -4.39 -16.05 8.14
CA LEU A 81 -5.76 -16.27 8.58
C LEU A 81 -6.21 -17.71 8.34
N ALA A 82 -6.81 -18.33 9.36
CA ALA A 82 -7.61 -19.54 9.22
C ALA A 82 -9.06 -19.20 8.87
N GLY A 83 -9.82 -20.20 8.42
CA GLY A 83 -11.24 -20.05 8.08
C GLY A 83 -11.49 -19.75 6.60
N PHE A 84 -10.46 -19.79 5.76
CA PHE A 84 -10.56 -19.56 4.32
C PHE A 84 -10.09 -20.74 3.50
N ASP A 85 -10.82 -21.04 2.44
CA ASP A 85 -10.43 -21.95 1.38
C ASP A 85 -10.11 -21.19 0.08
N GLN A 86 -9.20 -21.73 -0.73
CA GLN A 86 -8.94 -21.25 -2.08
C GLN A 86 -9.77 -22.05 -3.08
N VAL A 87 -10.55 -21.35 -3.89
CA VAL A 87 -11.37 -21.97 -4.94
C VAL A 87 -10.80 -21.66 -6.31
N GLU A 88 -10.95 -22.62 -7.24
CA GLU A 88 -10.56 -22.45 -8.64
C GLU A 88 -11.66 -21.72 -9.44
N GLU A 89 -11.95 -20.53 -9.01
CA GLU A 89 -12.77 -19.57 -9.78
C GLU A 89 -11.86 -18.49 -10.33
N GLU A 90 -12.21 -17.92 -11.49
CA GLU A 90 -11.51 -16.77 -12.03
C GLU A 90 -11.48 -15.64 -11.00
N ALA A 91 -10.32 -15.00 -10.88
CA ALA A 91 -10.19 -13.89 -9.97
C ALA A 91 -11.18 -12.78 -10.34
N PHE A 92 -11.88 -12.27 -9.33
CA PHE A 92 -12.76 -11.14 -9.50
C PHE A 92 -11.95 -9.93 -9.98
N LEU A 93 -12.37 -9.35 -11.09
CA LEU A 93 -11.87 -8.05 -11.53
C LEU A 93 -12.67 -6.95 -10.80
N PRO A 94 -12.01 -5.95 -10.25
CA PRO A 94 -12.71 -4.81 -9.68
C PRO A 94 -13.69 -4.18 -10.69
N PRO A 95 -14.84 -3.68 -10.25
CA PRO A 95 -15.83 -3.05 -11.14
C PRO A 95 -15.28 -1.89 -11.97
N SER A 96 -14.37 -1.10 -11.39
CA SER A 96 -13.63 -0.04 -12.08
C SER A 96 -12.85 -0.56 -13.30
N TRP A 97 -12.21 -1.72 -13.15
CA TRP A 97 -11.48 -2.37 -14.23
C TRP A 97 -12.41 -2.94 -15.30
N GLN A 98 -13.53 -3.55 -14.90
CA GLN A 98 -14.48 -4.12 -15.87
C GLN A 98 -14.99 -3.04 -16.83
N LYS A 99 -15.35 -1.88 -16.31
CA LYS A 99 -15.81 -0.76 -17.12
C LYS A 99 -14.72 -0.25 -18.08
N GLU A 100 -13.47 -0.17 -17.64
CA GLU A 100 -12.36 0.21 -18.53
C GLU A 100 -12.05 -0.86 -19.58
N ILE A 101 -12.16 -2.15 -19.23
CA ILE A 101 -12.02 -3.25 -20.19
C ILE A 101 -13.06 -3.16 -21.28
N ASP A 102 -14.29 -2.85 -20.92
CA ASP A 102 -15.39 -2.68 -21.88
C ASP A 102 -15.17 -1.47 -22.79
N ASP A 103 -14.62 -0.38 -22.27
CA ASP A 103 -14.30 0.84 -23.04
C ASP A 103 -13.06 0.66 -23.94
N PHE A 104 -12.08 -0.16 -23.52
CA PHE A 104 -10.78 -0.33 -24.20
C PHE A 104 -10.37 -1.81 -24.34
N PRO A 105 -11.18 -2.66 -24.98
CA PRO A 105 -11.00 -4.11 -24.95
C PRO A 105 -9.67 -4.56 -25.61
N GLU A 106 -9.22 -3.91 -26.68
CA GLU A 106 -7.97 -4.26 -27.37
C GLU A 106 -6.74 -3.99 -26.51
N TYR A 107 -6.76 -2.87 -25.78
CA TYR A 107 -5.70 -2.52 -24.84
C TYR A 107 -5.63 -3.55 -23.72
N TYR A 108 -6.74 -3.87 -23.07
CA TYR A 108 -6.78 -4.77 -21.94
C TYR A 108 -6.49 -6.23 -22.32
N HIS A 109 -6.88 -6.66 -23.52
CA HIS A 109 -6.46 -7.97 -24.02
C HIS A 109 -4.94 -8.11 -24.06
N SER A 110 -4.23 -7.09 -24.55
CA SER A 110 -2.77 -7.06 -24.55
C SER A 110 -2.17 -6.91 -23.13
N TYR A 111 -2.78 -6.08 -22.29
CA TYR A 111 -2.32 -5.82 -20.93
C TYR A 111 -2.42 -7.07 -20.06
N MET A 112 -3.55 -7.78 -20.09
CA MET A 112 -3.79 -8.98 -19.27
C MET A 112 -2.79 -10.11 -19.55
N SER A 113 -2.24 -10.18 -20.74
CA SER A 113 -1.22 -11.18 -21.07
C SER A 113 0.05 -11.05 -20.21
N ARG A 114 0.32 -9.86 -19.65
CA ARG A 114 1.48 -9.60 -18.78
C ARG A 114 1.30 -10.16 -17.36
N TYR A 115 0.08 -10.41 -16.91
CA TYR A 115 -0.20 -10.99 -15.59
C TYR A 115 0.33 -12.41 -15.41
N SER A 116 0.66 -13.11 -16.49
CA SER A 116 1.28 -14.43 -16.45
C SER A 116 2.68 -14.46 -15.83
N SER A 117 3.31 -13.30 -15.60
CA SER A 117 4.62 -13.18 -14.98
C SER A 117 4.62 -13.18 -13.44
N THR A 118 3.45 -13.19 -12.79
CA THR A 118 3.35 -13.27 -11.32
C THR A 118 3.72 -14.66 -10.81
N VAL A 119 4.31 -14.72 -9.62
CA VAL A 119 4.75 -16.01 -9.03
C VAL A 119 3.61 -16.82 -8.44
N ALA A 120 2.57 -16.15 -7.93
CA ALA A 120 1.40 -16.79 -7.33
C ALA A 120 0.22 -16.78 -8.29
N PRO A 121 -0.51 -17.90 -8.43
CA PRO A 121 -1.77 -17.91 -9.15
C PRO A 121 -2.80 -17.06 -8.41
N MET A 122 -3.58 -16.28 -9.15
CA MET A 122 -4.70 -15.51 -8.58
C MET A 122 -5.87 -16.47 -8.33
N LYS A 123 -5.97 -16.98 -7.09
CA LYS A 123 -7.09 -17.80 -6.64
C LYS A 123 -8.02 -16.98 -5.76
N LYS A 124 -9.31 -17.18 -5.92
CA LYS A 124 -10.32 -16.57 -5.07
C LYS A 124 -10.34 -17.26 -3.71
N MET A 125 -10.42 -16.45 -2.66
CA MET A 125 -10.62 -16.96 -1.30
C MET A 125 -12.11 -16.94 -0.93
N VAL A 126 -12.54 -17.92 -0.16
CA VAL A 126 -13.90 -18.04 0.39
C VAL A 126 -13.81 -18.32 1.87
N CYS A 127 -14.51 -17.56 2.68
CA CYS A 127 -14.63 -17.82 4.11
C CYS A 127 -15.59 -19.00 4.33
N THR A 128 -15.08 -20.14 4.73
CA THR A 128 -15.82 -21.42 4.94
C THR A 128 -15.83 -21.87 6.39
N GLY A 129 -15.16 -21.13 7.29
CA GLY A 129 -15.04 -21.45 8.70
C GLY A 129 -14.81 -20.23 9.58
N PRO A 130 -14.68 -20.43 10.91
CA PRO A 130 -14.40 -19.30 11.81
C PRO A 130 -13.04 -18.68 11.51
N VAL A 131 -13.03 -17.37 11.32
CA VAL A 131 -11.81 -16.62 11.06
C VAL A 131 -11.00 -16.50 12.34
N ALA A 132 -9.71 -16.83 12.27
CA ALA A 132 -8.76 -16.65 13.37
C ALA A 132 -7.38 -16.27 12.82
N TYR A 133 -6.62 -15.48 13.57
CA TYR A 133 -5.24 -15.15 13.21
C TYR A 133 -4.29 -16.29 13.59
N VAL A 134 -3.55 -16.78 12.61
CA VAL A 134 -2.57 -17.89 12.77
C VAL A 134 -1.16 -17.46 12.36
N GLY A 135 -0.97 -16.20 11.96
CA GLY A 135 0.26 -15.67 11.36
C GLY A 135 1.30 -15.14 12.34
N ARG A 136 1.25 -15.48 13.64
CA ARG A 136 2.13 -14.89 14.66
C ARG A 136 3.62 -15.07 14.37
N ASP A 137 4.04 -16.28 14.02
CA ASP A 137 5.45 -16.57 13.72
C ASP A 137 5.91 -15.80 12.47
N ALA A 138 5.03 -15.67 11.49
CA ALA A 138 5.34 -15.00 10.24
C ALA A 138 5.47 -13.47 10.41
N VAL A 139 4.59 -12.82 11.18
CA VAL A 139 4.75 -11.37 11.47
C VAL A 139 5.96 -11.12 12.35
N GLN A 140 6.30 -12.02 13.27
CA GLN A 140 7.52 -11.90 14.07
C GLN A 140 8.79 -12.06 13.22
N ALA A 141 8.77 -12.90 12.19
CA ALA A 141 9.86 -13.00 11.23
C ALA A 141 10.03 -11.72 10.41
N ASP A 142 8.93 -11.12 9.92
CA ASP A 142 8.97 -9.81 9.23
C ASP A 142 9.56 -8.72 10.13
N ILE A 143 9.11 -8.64 11.38
CA ILE A 143 9.62 -7.70 12.40
C ILE A 143 11.12 -7.91 12.66
N ALA A 144 11.55 -9.16 12.83
CA ALA A 144 12.95 -9.47 13.10
C ALA A 144 13.86 -9.13 11.90
N ASN A 145 13.41 -9.43 10.67
CA ASN A 145 14.16 -9.09 9.45
C ASN A 145 14.34 -7.58 9.29
N LEU A 146 13.26 -6.81 9.46
CA LEU A 146 13.31 -5.34 9.35
C LEU A 146 14.21 -4.75 10.43
N ARG A 147 14.11 -5.22 11.68
CA ARG A 147 14.97 -4.75 12.78
C ARG A 147 16.44 -5.02 12.51
N ALA A 148 16.79 -6.24 12.13
CA ALA A 148 18.17 -6.61 11.82
C ALA A 148 18.74 -5.79 10.63
N ALA A 149 17.90 -5.44 9.66
CA ALA A 149 18.30 -4.61 8.54
C ALA A 149 18.54 -3.14 8.98
N LEU A 150 17.69 -2.60 9.86
CA LEU A 150 17.86 -1.24 10.41
C LEU A 150 19.10 -1.13 11.31
N ASP A 151 19.40 -2.15 12.10
CA ASP A 151 20.60 -2.20 12.95
C ASP A 151 21.90 -2.19 12.11
N ALA A 152 21.82 -2.57 10.85
CA ALA A 152 22.96 -2.63 9.93
C ALA A 152 23.22 -1.34 9.15
N ILE A 153 22.33 -0.35 9.21
CA ILE A 153 22.48 0.94 8.52
C ILE A 153 22.82 2.07 9.51
N PRO A 154 23.56 3.10 9.08
CA PRO A 154 23.94 4.18 9.98
C PRO A 154 22.79 5.13 10.28
N GLY A 155 22.66 5.54 11.55
CA GLY A 155 21.74 6.57 12.02
C GLY A 155 20.32 6.04 12.34
N PRO A 156 19.54 6.86 13.05
CA PRO A 156 18.15 6.52 13.34
C PRO A 156 17.29 6.73 12.11
N VAL A 157 16.66 5.67 11.63
CA VAL A 157 15.71 5.70 10.52
C VAL A 157 14.36 5.22 11.04
N GLU A 158 13.29 5.99 10.79
CA GLU A 158 11.94 5.53 11.09
C GLU A 158 11.53 4.44 10.10
N ALA A 159 10.77 3.45 10.57
CA ALA A 159 10.36 2.36 9.70
C ALA A 159 8.90 1.95 9.92
N PHE A 160 8.30 1.38 8.89
CA PHE A 160 6.95 0.86 8.93
C PHE A 160 6.88 -0.56 8.34
N LEU A 161 5.87 -1.32 8.77
CA LEU A 161 5.47 -2.57 8.13
C LEU A 161 4.05 -2.44 7.57
N PRO A 162 3.85 -2.79 6.29
CA PRO A 162 2.52 -2.79 5.69
C PRO A 162 1.74 -4.04 6.09
N SER A 163 0.44 -3.83 6.35
CA SER A 163 -0.57 -4.87 6.53
C SER A 163 -1.84 -4.45 5.81
N THR A 164 -2.61 -5.41 5.31
CA THR A 164 -3.82 -5.09 4.54
C THR A 164 -5.00 -4.76 5.47
N SER A 165 -5.95 -3.94 4.99
CA SER A 165 -7.21 -3.66 5.71
C SER A 165 -8.06 -4.93 5.88
N PRO A 166 -9.00 -4.98 6.85
CA PRO A 166 -9.80 -6.18 7.13
C PRO A 166 -10.92 -6.39 6.10
N SER A 167 -10.66 -6.14 4.83
CA SER A 167 -11.63 -6.25 3.74
C SER A 167 -11.00 -6.91 2.51
N GLY A 168 -11.83 -7.37 1.59
CA GLY A 168 -11.38 -7.90 0.31
C GLY A 168 -10.77 -9.31 0.35
N PHE A 169 -10.88 -10.03 1.46
CA PHE A 169 -10.27 -11.37 1.59
C PHE A 169 -11.07 -12.49 0.93
N GLY A 170 -12.25 -12.21 0.41
CA GLY A 170 -13.05 -13.20 -0.27
C GLY A 170 -14.53 -13.14 0.12
N ARG A 171 -15.30 -14.05 -0.48
CA ARG A 171 -16.74 -14.17 -0.24
C ARG A 171 -17.00 -14.81 1.12
N ASN A 172 -18.01 -14.31 1.83
CA ASN A 172 -18.51 -14.91 3.05
C ASN A 172 -19.51 -16.01 2.74
N ASP A 173 -19.14 -17.26 3.03
CA ASP A 173 -20.07 -18.43 2.97
C ASP A 173 -20.29 -19.07 4.36
N TYR A 174 -19.72 -18.50 5.42
CA TYR A 174 -19.80 -19.05 6.77
C TYR A 174 -20.63 -18.22 7.75
N TYR A 175 -20.40 -16.91 7.83
CA TYR A 175 -21.10 -16.03 8.77
C TYR A 175 -22.49 -15.67 8.26
N SER A 176 -23.43 -15.47 9.22
CA SER A 176 -24.85 -15.17 8.92
C SER A 176 -25.07 -13.80 8.30
N SER A 177 -24.12 -12.87 8.48
CA SER A 177 -24.15 -11.53 7.89
C SER A 177 -22.76 -11.08 7.45
N GLU A 178 -22.70 -10.14 6.53
CA GLU A 178 -21.44 -9.51 6.12
C GLU A 178 -20.82 -8.72 7.27
N GLN A 179 -21.64 -8.13 8.14
CA GLN A 179 -21.17 -7.41 9.31
C GLN A 179 -20.46 -8.33 10.31
N ASP A 180 -21.00 -9.52 10.59
CA ASP A 180 -20.35 -10.52 11.47
C ASP A 180 -19.03 -11.00 10.87
N TYR A 181 -18.99 -11.19 9.54
CA TYR A 181 -17.79 -11.56 8.82
C TYR A 181 -16.71 -10.48 8.92
N LEU A 182 -17.02 -9.22 8.59
CA LEU A 182 -16.09 -8.11 8.70
C LEU A 182 -15.58 -7.91 10.13
N ALA A 183 -16.44 -8.08 11.13
CA ALA A 183 -16.05 -7.99 12.54
C ALA A 183 -15.06 -9.11 12.92
N ALA A 184 -15.27 -10.33 12.46
CA ALA A 184 -14.38 -11.46 12.72
C ALA A 184 -13.01 -11.26 12.04
N VAL A 185 -12.99 -10.79 10.80
CA VAL A 185 -11.76 -10.47 10.08
C VAL A 185 -11.01 -9.31 10.77
N ALA A 186 -11.72 -8.26 11.18
CA ALA A 186 -11.15 -7.12 11.90
C ALA A 186 -10.49 -7.54 13.23
N GLU A 187 -11.11 -8.42 14.00
CA GLU A 187 -10.51 -8.97 15.21
C GLU A 187 -9.24 -9.79 14.92
N ALA A 188 -9.26 -10.62 13.89
CA ALA A 188 -8.10 -11.40 13.50
C ALA A 188 -6.94 -10.52 13.04
N MET A 189 -7.18 -9.57 12.14
CA MET A 189 -6.13 -8.66 11.63
C MET A 189 -5.57 -7.74 12.72
N ARG A 190 -6.37 -7.41 13.73
CA ARG A 190 -5.89 -6.64 14.89
C ARG A 190 -4.68 -7.27 15.57
N GLU A 191 -4.58 -8.60 15.61
CA GLU A 191 -3.42 -9.29 16.21
C GLU A 191 -2.13 -8.93 15.44
N GLU A 192 -2.17 -8.87 14.11
CA GLU A 192 -1.03 -8.43 13.29
C GLU A 192 -0.70 -6.96 13.51
N TYR A 193 -1.71 -6.09 13.52
CA TYR A 193 -1.54 -4.65 13.74
C TYR A 193 -0.87 -4.34 15.08
N LEU A 194 -1.33 -5.00 16.15
CA LEU A 194 -0.73 -4.86 17.47
C LEU A 194 0.72 -5.36 17.49
N ALA A 195 1.00 -6.53 16.91
CA ALA A 195 2.35 -7.07 16.86
C ALA A 195 3.34 -6.10 16.18
N ILE A 196 2.93 -5.45 15.09
CA ILE A 196 3.73 -4.45 14.39
C ILE A 196 3.98 -3.23 15.28
N VAL A 197 2.94 -2.64 15.86
CA VAL A 197 3.05 -1.41 16.65
C VAL A 197 3.80 -1.64 17.95
N GLU A 198 3.55 -2.74 18.65
CA GLU A 198 4.24 -3.13 19.89
C GLU A 198 5.72 -3.41 19.66
N SER A 199 6.10 -3.81 18.45
CA SER A 199 7.52 -3.94 18.08
C SER A 199 8.25 -2.60 17.94
N GLY A 200 7.54 -1.47 17.95
CA GLY A 200 8.08 -0.12 17.80
C GLY A 200 8.02 0.43 16.38
N PHE A 201 7.55 -0.33 15.38
CA PHE A 201 7.36 0.14 14.01
C PHE A 201 6.04 0.88 13.82
N LEU A 202 5.96 1.70 12.76
CA LEU A 202 4.68 2.21 12.30
C LEU A 202 3.92 1.08 11.59
N LEU A 203 2.61 1.06 11.78
CA LEU A 203 1.70 0.26 10.98
C LEU A 203 1.28 1.05 9.75
N GLN A 204 1.48 0.52 8.55
CA GLN A 204 0.75 0.99 7.38
C GLN A 204 -0.40 0.03 7.09
N VAL A 205 -1.62 0.57 6.98
CA VAL A 205 -2.77 -0.20 6.51
C VAL A 205 -2.98 0.09 5.03
N ASP A 206 -2.83 -0.95 4.20
CA ASP A 206 -3.10 -0.87 2.76
C ASP A 206 -4.57 -1.14 2.51
N ASP A 207 -5.28 -0.15 2.00
CA ASP A 207 -6.72 -0.16 1.80
C ASP A 207 -7.15 0.34 0.41
N PRO A 208 -6.92 -0.44 -0.64
CA PRO A 208 -7.47 -0.12 -1.96
C PRO A 208 -8.99 -0.31 -2.03
N TRP A 209 -9.56 -1.06 -1.10
CA TRP A 209 -10.98 -1.42 -1.09
C TRP A 209 -11.90 -0.23 -0.86
N LEU A 210 -11.43 0.79 -0.13
CA LEU A 210 -12.21 2.01 0.08
C LEU A 210 -12.58 2.68 -1.24
N ILE A 211 -11.61 2.80 -2.16
CA ILE A 211 -11.85 3.34 -3.50
C ILE A 211 -12.76 2.44 -4.31
N GLU A 212 -12.54 1.13 -4.30
CA GLU A 212 -13.38 0.17 -5.03
C GLU A 212 -14.83 0.17 -4.54
N ILE A 213 -15.05 0.26 -3.22
CA ILE A 213 -16.41 0.31 -2.64
C ILE A 213 -17.14 1.59 -3.06
N LEU A 214 -16.44 2.71 -3.19
CA LEU A 214 -17.00 4.01 -3.57
C LEU A 214 -17.18 4.16 -5.09
N THR A 215 -16.40 3.42 -5.89
CA THR A 215 -16.45 3.51 -7.35
C THR A 215 -17.78 3.03 -7.90
N ASP A 216 -18.27 3.70 -8.94
CA ASP A 216 -19.49 3.34 -9.63
C ASP A 216 -19.29 2.08 -10.48
N ASP A 217 -19.92 0.98 -10.09
CA ASP A 217 -19.91 -0.30 -10.79
C ASP A 217 -21.02 -0.42 -11.86
N GLY A 218 -21.81 0.65 -12.06
CA GLY A 218 -22.93 0.68 -12.97
C GLY A 218 -24.17 -0.11 -12.50
N HIS A 219 -24.12 -0.75 -11.34
CA HIS A 219 -25.17 -1.66 -10.84
C HIS A 219 -25.64 -1.30 -9.43
N SER A 220 -24.75 -0.82 -8.54
CA SER A 220 -25.07 -0.50 -7.15
C SER A 220 -25.61 0.92 -6.98
N ASP A 221 -26.59 1.07 -6.09
CA ASP A 221 -27.11 2.39 -5.71
C ASP A 221 -26.02 3.22 -4.99
N PRO A 222 -25.86 4.51 -5.29
CA PRO A 222 -24.94 5.39 -4.57
C PRO A 222 -25.12 5.41 -3.04
N ALA A 223 -26.35 5.22 -2.54
CA ALA A 223 -26.61 5.12 -1.11
C ALA A 223 -26.06 3.81 -0.53
N ASP A 224 -26.15 2.70 -1.27
CA ASP A 224 -25.59 1.42 -0.87
C ASP A 224 -24.06 1.46 -0.84
N ARG A 225 -23.42 2.05 -1.85
CA ARG A 225 -21.97 2.25 -1.85
C ARG A 225 -21.49 3.05 -0.63
N ARG A 226 -22.17 4.14 -0.28
CA ARG A 226 -21.85 4.94 0.93
C ARG A 226 -22.07 4.16 2.21
N ARG A 227 -23.12 3.35 2.31
CA ARG A 227 -23.36 2.47 3.46
C ARG A 227 -22.26 1.44 3.61
N ARG A 228 -21.89 0.75 2.53
CA ARG A 228 -20.76 -0.23 2.54
C ARG A 228 -19.44 0.41 2.90
N ALA A 229 -19.15 1.61 2.40
CA ALA A 229 -17.97 2.37 2.77
C ALA A 229 -17.96 2.75 4.24
N GLN A 230 -19.12 3.08 4.82
CA GLN A 230 -19.24 3.33 6.25
C GLN A 230 -18.99 2.08 7.08
N GLU A 231 -19.59 0.95 6.74
CA GLU A 231 -19.37 -0.35 7.40
C GLU A 231 -17.90 -0.77 7.33
N HIS A 232 -17.26 -0.54 6.18
CA HIS A 232 -15.82 -0.76 5.99
C HIS A 232 -14.95 0.10 6.92
N VAL A 233 -15.22 1.40 7.01
CA VAL A 233 -14.53 2.32 7.94
C VAL A 233 -14.73 1.90 9.39
N GLU A 234 -15.94 1.50 9.76
CA GLU A 234 -16.25 1.02 11.13
C GLU A 234 -15.48 -0.25 11.46
N ALA A 235 -15.42 -1.22 10.56
CA ALA A 235 -14.64 -2.45 10.73
C ALA A 235 -13.13 -2.18 10.86
N LEU A 236 -12.59 -1.30 10.02
CA LEU A 236 -11.18 -0.91 10.12
C LEU A 236 -10.89 -0.17 11.44
N ASN A 237 -11.70 0.80 11.83
CA ASN A 237 -11.54 1.51 13.09
C ASN A 237 -11.69 0.58 14.31
N HIS A 238 -12.53 -0.45 14.19
CA HIS A 238 -12.62 -1.49 15.22
C HIS A 238 -11.30 -2.29 15.32
N ALA A 239 -10.68 -2.67 14.21
CA ALA A 239 -9.37 -3.30 14.20
C ALA A 239 -8.27 -2.40 14.79
N LEU A 240 -8.34 -1.10 14.54
CA LEU A 240 -7.37 -0.10 14.99
C LEU A 240 -7.59 0.38 16.44
N ARG A 241 -8.66 -0.02 17.12
CA ARG A 241 -9.01 0.48 18.47
C ARG A 241 -7.85 0.32 19.47
N GLY A 242 -7.54 1.41 20.19
CA GLY A 242 -6.50 1.44 21.21
C GLY A 242 -5.06 1.51 20.66
N ILE A 243 -4.87 1.53 19.35
CA ILE A 243 -3.59 1.87 18.72
C ILE A 243 -3.53 3.38 18.57
N PRO A 244 -2.48 4.07 19.04
CA PRO A 244 -2.33 5.50 18.85
C PRO A 244 -2.31 5.87 17.36
N GLU A 245 -3.07 6.88 16.96
CA GLU A 245 -3.19 7.28 15.55
C GLU A 245 -1.84 7.68 14.93
N ASP A 246 -0.95 8.29 15.71
CA ASP A 246 0.40 8.66 15.28
C ASP A 246 1.33 7.46 15.02
N ARG A 247 0.85 6.23 15.26
CA ARG A 247 1.52 4.98 14.89
C ARG A 247 0.97 4.35 13.62
N ILE A 248 -0.08 4.96 13.03
CA ILE A 248 -0.82 4.41 11.89
C ILE A 248 -0.70 5.34 10.69
N ARG A 249 -0.31 4.79 9.54
CA ARG A 249 -0.44 5.39 8.22
C ARG A 249 -1.44 4.56 7.41
N LEU A 250 -2.42 5.21 6.82
CA LEU A 250 -3.35 4.62 5.88
C LEU A 250 -2.83 4.84 4.46
N HIS A 251 -2.84 3.81 3.63
CA HIS A 251 -2.62 3.94 2.20
C HIS A 251 -3.85 3.50 1.43
N THR A 252 -4.33 4.35 0.51
CA THR A 252 -5.34 4.01 -0.48
C THR A 252 -4.87 4.39 -1.88
N CYS A 253 -5.20 3.60 -2.88
CA CYS A 253 -4.81 3.82 -4.27
C CYS A 253 -5.90 3.34 -5.22
N TYR A 254 -5.77 3.72 -6.48
CA TYR A 254 -6.68 3.29 -7.56
C TYR A 254 -6.27 1.94 -8.19
N GLY A 255 -5.39 1.19 -7.52
CA GLY A 255 -4.91 -0.12 -7.97
C GLY A 255 -3.73 -0.05 -8.94
N LEU A 256 -3.30 -1.23 -9.40
CA LEU A 256 -2.08 -1.41 -10.20
C LEU A 256 -2.29 -1.22 -11.71
N ASN A 257 -3.37 -0.58 -12.11
CA ASN A 257 -3.75 -0.48 -13.50
C ASN A 257 -2.93 0.59 -14.24
N HIS A 258 -2.29 0.19 -15.34
CA HIS A 258 -1.63 1.09 -16.30
C HIS A 258 -2.58 1.63 -17.39
N GLY A 259 -3.86 1.45 -17.20
CA GLY A 259 -4.88 1.78 -18.20
C GLY A 259 -5.10 3.28 -18.37
N PRO A 260 -6.10 3.63 -19.18
CA PRO A 260 -6.49 5.01 -19.43
C PRO A 260 -6.99 5.76 -18.20
N ARG A 261 -7.47 5.06 -17.17
CA ARG A 261 -7.92 5.62 -15.88
C ARG A 261 -9.07 6.63 -16.01
N LEU A 262 -9.94 6.44 -17.01
CA LEU A 262 -11.05 7.37 -17.26
C LEU A 262 -12.21 7.22 -16.29
N ASN A 263 -12.31 6.06 -15.66
CA ASN A 263 -13.41 5.70 -14.76
C ASN A 263 -13.04 5.81 -13.28
N ASP A 264 -11.85 6.34 -12.96
CA ASP A 264 -11.45 6.57 -11.58
C ASP A 264 -12.39 7.58 -10.89
N ILE A 265 -12.78 7.26 -9.67
CA ILE A 265 -13.55 8.17 -8.83
C ILE A 265 -12.68 9.39 -8.43
N PRO A 266 -13.23 10.63 -8.43
CA PRO A 266 -12.48 11.78 -7.97
C PRO A 266 -12.05 11.65 -6.50
N LEU A 267 -10.83 12.06 -6.17
CA LEU A 267 -10.32 12.05 -4.80
C LEU A 267 -11.20 12.87 -3.84
N ALA A 268 -11.89 13.88 -4.36
CA ALA A 268 -12.88 14.67 -3.60
C ALA A 268 -14.01 13.83 -2.99
N ASP A 269 -14.39 12.74 -3.63
CA ASP A 269 -15.43 11.83 -3.13
C ASP A 269 -14.87 10.81 -2.14
N VAL A 270 -13.56 10.55 -2.18
CA VAL A 270 -12.85 9.59 -1.31
C VAL A 270 -12.41 10.22 0.00
N VAL A 271 -11.85 11.42 -0.04
CA VAL A 271 -11.25 12.11 1.13
C VAL A 271 -12.18 12.23 2.33
N PRO A 272 -13.46 12.61 2.20
CA PRO A 272 -14.36 12.72 3.36
C PRO A 272 -14.59 11.39 4.10
N VAL A 273 -14.48 10.26 3.40
CA VAL A 273 -14.61 8.92 3.98
C VAL A 273 -13.26 8.45 4.53
N MET A 274 -12.19 8.65 3.78
CA MET A 274 -10.82 8.32 4.17
C MET A 274 -10.42 8.98 5.51
N LEU A 275 -10.75 10.26 5.70
CA LEU A 275 -10.43 10.99 6.92
C LEU A 275 -11.21 10.52 8.16
N ARG A 276 -12.20 9.65 8.03
CA ARG A 276 -12.92 9.02 9.16
C ARG A 276 -12.17 7.79 9.70
N ILE A 277 -11.14 7.31 9.01
CA ILE A 277 -10.29 6.23 9.48
C ILE A 277 -9.29 6.81 10.49
N ASN A 278 -9.15 6.14 11.64
CA ASN A 278 -8.29 6.56 12.75
C ASN A 278 -6.81 6.33 12.44
N ALA A 279 -6.24 7.17 11.59
CA ALA A 279 -4.84 7.15 11.22
C ALA A 279 -4.19 8.54 11.42
N GLY A 280 -2.90 8.58 11.71
CA GLY A 280 -2.13 9.83 11.82
C GLY A 280 -1.63 10.35 10.49
N ALA A 281 -1.49 9.47 9.48
CA ALA A 281 -1.07 9.86 8.15
C ALA A 281 -1.90 9.17 7.07
N TYR A 282 -2.10 9.88 5.94
CA TYR A 282 -2.89 9.42 4.81
C TYR A 282 -2.07 9.48 3.53
N SER A 283 -1.83 8.32 2.93
CA SER A 283 -1.13 8.13 1.67
C SER A 283 -2.13 7.87 0.54
N PHE A 284 -1.99 8.59 -0.55
CA PHE A 284 -2.90 8.51 -1.70
C PHE A 284 -2.19 8.85 -3.01
N GLU A 285 -2.73 8.36 -4.11
CA GLU A 285 -2.18 8.47 -5.45
C GLU A 285 -2.48 9.84 -6.08
N VAL A 286 -1.43 10.59 -6.52
CA VAL A 286 -1.58 11.88 -7.22
C VAL A 286 -0.47 12.18 -8.26
N ALA A 287 0.51 11.32 -8.46
CA ALA A 287 1.48 11.49 -9.55
C ALA A 287 0.87 11.14 -10.92
N ASN A 288 -0.17 10.31 -10.94
CA ASN A 288 -0.93 10.00 -12.13
C ASN A 288 -1.53 11.30 -12.71
N PRO A 289 -1.34 11.61 -14.01
CA PRO A 289 -1.87 12.82 -14.65
C PRO A 289 -3.38 13.02 -14.49
N ARG A 290 -4.14 11.95 -14.26
CA ARG A 290 -5.59 12.03 -13.99
C ARG A 290 -5.91 12.65 -12.64
N HIS A 291 -5.00 12.53 -11.65
CA HIS A 291 -5.19 12.98 -10.28
C HIS A 291 -4.28 14.14 -9.87
N GLN A 292 -3.29 14.52 -10.68
CA GLN A 292 -2.32 15.57 -10.37
C GLN A 292 -2.93 16.93 -9.99
N HIS A 293 -4.14 17.23 -10.48
CA HIS A 293 -4.84 18.49 -10.21
C HIS A 293 -5.58 18.48 -8.85
N GLU A 294 -5.73 17.33 -8.21
CA GLU A 294 -6.63 17.12 -7.06
C GLU A 294 -6.05 17.61 -5.72
N TRP A 295 -4.79 18.06 -5.69
CA TRP A 295 -4.24 18.74 -4.51
C TRP A 295 -5.11 19.92 -4.05
N ARG A 296 -5.90 20.53 -4.95
CA ARG A 296 -6.79 21.66 -4.67
C ARG A 296 -7.93 21.34 -3.68
N ILE A 297 -8.25 20.07 -3.51
CA ILE A 297 -9.27 19.59 -2.57
C ILE A 297 -8.98 20.06 -1.15
N TRP A 298 -7.70 20.12 -0.79
CA TRP A 298 -7.27 20.51 0.55
C TRP A 298 -7.44 22.00 0.86
N ALA A 299 -7.88 22.82 -0.11
CA ALA A 299 -8.32 24.18 0.14
C ALA A 299 -9.69 24.21 0.82
N ASP A 300 -10.55 23.23 0.54
CA ASP A 300 -11.93 23.16 1.02
C ASP A 300 -12.10 22.11 2.15
N VAL A 301 -11.19 21.15 2.26
CA VAL A 301 -11.21 20.08 3.26
C VAL A 301 -10.09 20.33 4.29
N PRO A 302 -10.40 20.81 5.49
CA PRO A 302 -9.38 21.06 6.51
C PRO A 302 -8.77 19.74 7.00
N LEU A 303 -7.45 19.70 7.04
CA LEU A 303 -6.73 18.61 7.68
C LEU A 303 -6.79 18.81 9.21
N ALA A 304 -7.24 17.80 9.95
CA ALA A 304 -7.31 17.88 11.41
C ALA A 304 -5.90 18.02 12.02
N GLU A 305 -5.82 18.68 13.17
CA GLU A 305 -4.57 18.86 13.89
C GLU A 305 -3.87 17.53 14.18
N GLY A 306 -2.56 17.49 13.99
CA GLY A 306 -1.75 16.29 14.22
C GLY A 306 -1.72 15.32 13.02
N LYS A 307 -2.55 15.49 12.01
CA LYS A 307 -2.56 14.62 10.82
C LYS A 307 -1.49 15.03 9.80
N ILE A 308 -1.07 14.07 8.98
CA ILE A 308 -0.03 14.21 7.95
C ILE A 308 -0.57 13.67 6.63
N LEU A 309 -0.24 14.35 5.54
CA LEU A 309 -0.47 13.84 4.18
C LEU A 309 0.81 13.24 3.60
N LEU A 310 0.65 12.11 2.94
CA LEU A 310 1.68 11.40 2.20
C LEU A 310 1.30 11.37 0.70
N PRO A 311 1.28 12.53 0.00
CA PRO A 311 0.91 12.55 -1.41
C PRO A 311 1.91 11.75 -2.23
N GLY A 312 1.42 10.90 -3.12
CA GLY A 312 2.23 10.18 -4.09
C GLY A 312 2.74 11.16 -5.16
N LEU A 313 4.05 11.35 -5.22
CA LEU A 313 4.70 12.24 -6.19
C LEU A 313 5.58 11.47 -7.18
N LEU A 314 5.60 10.14 -7.04
CA LEU A 314 6.22 9.20 -7.96
C LEU A 314 5.18 8.22 -8.49
N GLY A 315 5.03 8.16 -9.81
CA GLY A 315 4.14 7.20 -10.46
C GLY A 315 4.68 5.77 -10.35
N HIS A 316 3.85 4.86 -9.88
CA HIS A 316 4.15 3.42 -9.74
C HIS A 316 3.94 2.61 -11.04
N ALA A 317 3.39 3.25 -12.07
CA ALA A 317 2.92 2.60 -13.29
C ALA A 317 3.71 3.00 -14.55
N THR A 318 4.72 3.85 -14.44
CA THR A 318 5.54 4.31 -15.56
C THR A 318 7.03 4.26 -15.25
N ASN A 319 7.85 4.03 -16.29
CA ASN A 319 9.31 4.07 -16.18
C ASN A 319 9.90 5.48 -16.40
N TYR A 320 9.08 6.51 -16.51
CA TYR A 320 9.58 7.89 -16.42
C TYR A 320 10.06 8.18 -15.01
N VAL A 321 11.25 8.76 -14.88
CA VAL A 321 11.72 9.31 -13.60
C VAL A 321 11.24 10.75 -13.55
N GLU A 322 10.47 11.08 -12.54
CA GLU A 322 9.92 12.41 -12.30
C GLU A 322 11.06 13.44 -12.09
N HIS A 323 10.93 14.62 -12.68
CA HIS A 323 11.93 15.65 -12.48
C HIS A 323 11.85 16.20 -11.04
N PRO A 324 12.99 16.38 -10.33
CA PRO A 324 12.98 16.88 -8.95
C PRO A 324 12.24 18.20 -8.74
N GLU A 325 12.29 19.12 -9.74
CA GLU A 325 11.53 20.37 -9.69
C GLU A 325 10.01 20.15 -9.69
N LEU A 326 9.50 19.17 -10.46
CA LEU A 326 8.08 18.82 -10.48
C LEU A 326 7.64 18.24 -9.12
N ILE A 327 8.48 17.41 -8.52
CA ILE A 327 8.26 16.85 -7.18
C ILE A 327 8.22 18.00 -6.15
N ALA A 328 9.19 18.92 -6.21
CA ALA A 328 9.24 20.07 -5.32
C ALA A 328 8.00 20.98 -5.46
N ASP A 329 7.54 21.23 -6.68
CA ASP A 329 6.31 21.98 -6.94
C ASP A 329 5.10 21.31 -6.29
N GLY A 330 4.96 19.98 -6.45
CA GLY A 330 3.91 19.20 -5.81
C GLY A 330 3.95 19.32 -4.27
N ILE A 331 5.11 19.13 -3.65
CA ILE A 331 5.29 19.31 -2.21
C ILE A 331 4.84 20.70 -1.76
N CYS A 332 5.30 21.75 -2.44
CA CYS A 332 4.95 23.14 -2.10
C CYS A 332 3.44 23.43 -2.26
N GLN A 333 2.77 22.82 -3.24
CA GLN A 333 1.32 22.93 -3.42
C GLN A 333 0.58 22.39 -2.18
N TYR A 334 0.88 21.15 -1.74
CA TYR A 334 0.28 20.60 -0.53
C TYR A 334 0.65 21.41 0.71
N ALA A 335 1.93 21.76 0.89
CA ALA A 335 2.41 22.52 2.04
C ALA A 335 1.72 23.89 2.18
N SER A 336 1.37 24.53 1.06
CA SER A 336 0.66 25.82 1.06
C SER A 336 -0.77 25.74 1.62
N LEU A 337 -1.39 24.55 1.60
CA LEU A 337 -2.77 24.33 2.04
C LEU A 337 -2.84 23.74 3.43
N VAL A 338 -1.97 22.78 3.75
CA VAL A 338 -2.07 22.03 5.01
C VAL A 338 -0.94 22.32 6.00
N GLY A 339 0.02 23.18 5.65
CA GLY A 339 1.23 23.43 6.44
C GLY A 339 2.37 22.49 6.05
N ARG A 340 3.58 23.04 5.95
CA ARG A 340 4.78 22.33 5.48
C ARG A 340 5.18 21.13 6.35
N GLU A 341 4.95 21.23 7.66
CA GLU A 341 5.22 20.18 8.63
C GLU A 341 4.26 18.99 8.52
N ASN A 342 3.16 19.14 7.78
CA ASN A 342 2.13 18.13 7.60
C ASN A 342 2.21 17.39 6.27
N VAL A 343 3.32 17.52 5.54
CA VAL A 343 3.54 16.86 4.26
C VAL A 343 4.83 16.04 4.30
N ILE A 344 4.73 14.77 3.95
CA ILE A 344 5.88 13.88 3.68
C ILE A 344 5.76 13.40 2.24
N ALA A 345 6.80 13.57 1.44
CA ALA A 345 6.80 13.17 0.04
C ALA A 345 6.81 11.64 -0.11
N SER A 346 5.91 11.09 -0.93
CA SER A 346 5.72 9.64 -1.09
C SER A 346 5.61 9.23 -2.56
N ALA A 347 5.35 7.93 -2.80
CA ALA A 347 4.97 7.37 -4.08
C ALA A 347 3.46 7.08 -4.14
N ASP A 348 2.91 6.97 -5.35
CA ASP A 348 1.48 6.68 -5.59
C ASP A 348 1.04 5.35 -5.00
N CYS A 349 1.82 4.31 -5.24
CA CYS A 349 1.58 2.95 -4.76
C CYS A 349 2.90 2.19 -4.65
N GLY A 350 2.85 0.91 -4.27
CA GLY A 350 4.00 0.02 -4.27
C GLY A 350 4.50 -0.28 -5.70
N PHE A 351 5.81 -0.43 -5.86
CA PHE A 351 6.45 -0.71 -7.15
C PHE A 351 6.47 -2.20 -7.53
N SER A 352 6.02 -3.08 -6.64
CA SER A 352 5.91 -4.52 -6.88
C SER A 352 4.91 -5.17 -5.93
N SER A 353 3.69 -4.67 -5.91
CA SER A 353 2.61 -5.11 -5.00
C SER A 353 2.22 -6.58 -5.20
N ARG A 354 2.63 -7.17 -6.33
CA ARG A 354 2.64 -8.62 -6.58
C ARG A 354 4.05 -9.05 -6.94
N ALA A 355 4.53 -10.14 -6.34
CA ALA A 355 5.80 -10.73 -6.70
C ALA A 355 5.74 -11.21 -8.17
N SER A 356 6.55 -10.61 -9.03
CA SER A 356 6.49 -10.79 -10.47
C SER A 356 7.89 -10.75 -11.08
N PHE A 357 8.12 -11.57 -12.10
CA PHE A 357 9.35 -11.55 -12.91
C PHE A 357 9.43 -10.34 -13.86
N ALA A 358 8.30 -9.67 -14.08
CA ALA A 358 8.21 -8.47 -14.90
C ALA A 358 7.33 -7.42 -14.18
N PRO A 359 7.86 -6.73 -13.15
CA PRO A 359 7.14 -5.66 -12.48
C PRO A 359 6.91 -4.49 -13.44
N GLU A 360 5.90 -3.68 -13.17
CA GLU A 360 5.48 -2.54 -14.01
C GLU A 360 6.59 -1.51 -14.19
N VAL A 361 7.29 -1.18 -13.11
CA VAL A 361 8.47 -0.31 -13.15
C VAL A 361 9.72 -1.16 -13.00
N HIS A 362 10.66 -0.99 -13.92
CA HIS A 362 11.92 -1.75 -13.86
C HIS A 362 12.65 -1.47 -12.53
N PRO A 363 13.15 -2.49 -11.80
CA PRO A 363 13.72 -2.31 -10.46
C PRO A 363 14.83 -1.26 -10.37
N THR A 364 15.67 -1.12 -11.41
CA THR A 364 16.73 -0.11 -11.43
C THR A 364 16.19 1.32 -11.57
N VAL A 365 15.02 1.49 -12.22
CA VAL A 365 14.35 2.78 -12.39
C VAL A 365 13.72 3.22 -11.08
N VAL A 366 13.22 2.31 -10.25
CA VAL A 366 12.67 2.63 -8.92
C VAL A 366 13.68 3.39 -8.07
N TRP A 367 14.94 2.97 -8.06
CA TRP A 367 16.00 3.63 -7.29
C TRP A 367 16.33 5.03 -7.83
N ALA A 368 16.24 5.24 -9.13
CA ALA A 368 16.38 6.58 -9.73
C ALA A 368 15.19 7.48 -9.35
N LYS A 369 13.97 6.93 -9.29
CA LYS A 369 12.77 7.65 -8.81
C LYS A 369 12.94 8.08 -7.34
N PHE A 370 13.43 7.20 -6.46
CA PHE A 370 13.68 7.55 -5.06
C PHE A 370 14.75 8.63 -4.90
N ALA A 371 15.83 8.57 -5.68
CA ALA A 371 16.83 9.63 -5.69
C ALA A 371 16.23 10.98 -6.14
N ALA A 372 15.37 10.97 -7.17
CA ALA A 372 14.66 12.16 -7.62
C ALA A 372 13.67 12.69 -6.56
N LEU A 373 13.01 11.79 -5.79
CA LEU A 373 12.14 12.18 -4.66
C LEU A 373 12.94 12.91 -3.58
N ALA A 374 14.08 12.36 -3.18
CA ALA A 374 14.96 12.96 -2.17
C ALA A 374 15.50 14.32 -2.63
N GLU A 375 15.91 14.44 -3.90
CA GLU A 375 16.35 15.72 -4.48
C GLU A 375 15.19 16.74 -4.51
N GLY A 376 14.00 16.34 -4.94
CA GLY A 376 12.79 17.18 -4.95
C GLY A 376 12.41 17.67 -3.55
N ALA A 377 12.49 16.79 -2.55
CA ALA A 377 12.26 17.14 -1.15
C ALA A 377 13.31 18.15 -0.64
N ALA A 378 14.58 18.02 -1.03
CA ALA A 378 15.62 18.98 -0.69
C ALA A 378 15.37 20.37 -1.34
N ILE A 379 14.93 20.41 -2.60
CA ILE A 379 14.54 21.65 -3.27
C ILE A 379 13.34 22.30 -2.58
N ALA A 380 12.29 21.53 -2.28
CA ALA A 380 11.11 22.01 -1.56
C ALA A 380 11.47 22.53 -0.15
N THR A 381 12.39 21.86 0.55
CA THR A 381 12.88 22.30 1.85
C THR A 381 13.46 23.70 1.77
N LYS A 382 14.34 23.97 0.81
CA LYS A 382 14.91 25.32 0.62
C LYS A 382 13.82 26.37 0.38
N ARG A 383 12.84 26.05 -0.47
CA ARG A 383 11.73 26.98 -0.77
C ARG A 383 10.84 27.26 0.44
N LEU A 384 10.60 26.25 1.29
CA LEU A 384 9.66 26.35 2.40
C LEU A 384 10.28 26.88 3.71
N TRP A 385 11.58 26.69 3.94
CA TRP A 385 12.26 27.10 5.18
C TRP A 385 13.25 28.24 5.01
N GLU A 386 13.91 28.36 3.84
CA GLU A 386 14.93 29.38 3.64
C GLU A 386 14.40 30.62 2.92
N GLY A 387 13.20 30.55 2.33
CA GLY A 387 12.54 31.65 1.59
C GLY A 387 13.28 31.92 0.29
N ALA A 388 12.80 31.42 -0.82
CA ALA A 388 13.30 31.76 -2.15
C ALA A 388 12.78 33.11 -2.61
#